data_73dbf0f26d2232ac9c657061a6f29553
#
_entry.id   73dbf0f26d2232ac9c657061a6f29553
#
_cell.length_a   1.000
_cell.length_b   1.000
_cell.length_c   1.000
_cell.angle_alpha   90.00
_cell.angle_beta   90.00
_cell.angle_gamma   90.00
#
_symmetry.space_group_name_H-M   'P 1'
#
loop_
_entity.id
_entity.type
_entity.pdbx_description
1 polymer ?
#
loop_
_entity_poly.entity_id
_entity_poly.type
_entity_poly.pdbx_seq_one_letter_code
_entity_poly.pdbx_strand_id
1 'polypeptide(L)'
;LLSNHATAAFILCLDIMAHKNDAVQMEQRWTNARLATMAGDDLGLIDDGVVAAKDGRIVYAGPAEGAPATGARAHDCAGRLITPGLIDCHTHLIHGGNRANEWAMRLEGASYEEIARAGGGIVSTMRATRAASEAELVQSALPRLDALIAEGVTTIEIKSGYGLSTDDEVKMLRAARALADHRAIRVEPTFLGAHALPPEYKGKSDAYIDLVVDEMIPAAAPLASAVDAFCEGIGFSPTQCARVFAAAEAHGLKVKLHAEQLSALHGSALAARHGALSADHLEHATDDDVRAMAEAGTVAVLLPGAYYFMRETKLPPVDAMRRHGTRIALATDNNPGTSPTTSLLLMLNMGATLFGLTVVEALRGVTVNAAAALGLGDEIGTLEPGKVCDLAIWDVTDPAELVYRISFNPLHQRIKDGQ
;
A
#
# COMPACT_ATOMS: atom_id res chain seq x y z
N LEU A 1 12.79 21.56 54.87
CA LEU A 1 11.65 20.60 54.77
C LEU A 1 10.91 20.67 53.44
N LEU A 2 11.56 21.10 52.31
CA LEU A 2 10.94 21.25 50.98
C LEU A 2 11.75 20.56 49.86
N SER A 3 12.69 19.63 50.17
CA SER A 3 13.55 18.98 49.12
C SER A 3 13.29 17.49 48.88
N ASN A 4 12.42 16.84 49.66
CA ASN A 4 12.23 15.38 49.55
C ASN A 4 11.01 14.93 48.70
N HIS A 5 10.14 15.85 48.26
CA HIS A 5 8.96 15.47 47.48
C HIS A 5 9.17 15.49 45.97
N ALA A 6 10.15 16.27 45.50
CA ALA A 6 10.48 16.32 44.04
C ALA A 6 11.26 15.09 43.58
N THR A 7 12.10 14.50 44.44
CA THR A 7 12.92 13.33 44.11
C THR A 7 12.07 12.05 44.08
N ALA A 8 11.07 11.92 44.96
CA ALA A 8 10.15 10.77 44.96
C ALA A 8 9.23 10.72 43.73
N ALA A 9 8.76 11.90 43.27
CA ALA A 9 7.93 11.99 42.07
C ALA A 9 8.72 11.67 40.79
N PHE A 10 10.01 12.03 40.74
CA PHE A 10 10.87 11.76 39.58
C PHE A 10 11.29 10.28 39.49
N ILE A 11 11.51 9.62 40.63
CA ILE A 11 11.79 8.18 40.70
C ILE A 11 10.52 7.37 40.35
N LEU A 12 9.35 7.77 40.78
CA LEU A 12 8.08 7.12 40.41
C LEU A 12 7.74 7.27 38.94
N CYS A 13 8.12 8.39 38.30
CA CYS A 13 7.92 8.62 36.88
C CYS A 13 8.91 7.81 36.02
N LEU A 14 10.15 7.60 36.50
CA LEU A 14 11.16 6.74 35.85
C LEU A 14 10.79 5.26 35.97
N ASP A 15 10.24 4.82 37.10
CA ASP A 15 9.74 3.44 37.25
C ASP A 15 8.50 3.17 36.36
N ILE A 16 7.61 4.16 36.17
CA ILE A 16 6.46 4.02 35.27
C ILE A 16 6.92 3.99 33.79
N MET A 17 7.99 4.70 33.44
CA MET A 17 8.56 4.64 32.07
C MET A 17 9.42 3.39 31.82
N ALA A 18 10.09 2.86 32.86
CA ALA A 18 10.87 1.61 32.78
C ALA A 18 9.95 0.36 32.66
N HIS A 19 8.72 0.40 33.17
CA HIS A 19 7.76 -0.71 33.07
C HIS A 19 6.97 -0.76 31.74
N LYS A 20 7.23 0.15 30.80
CA LYS A 20 6.62 0.09 29.46
C LYS A 20 7.38 -0.76 28.45
N ASN A 21 8.56 -1.31 28.79
CA ASN A 21 9.40 -2.05 27.85
C ASN A 21 9.65 -3.54 28.18
N ASP A 22 9.06 -4.08 29.24
CA ASP A 22 9.15 -5.51 29.56
C ASP A 22 7.78 -6.19 29.63
N ALA A 23 6.87 -5.89 28.69
CA ALA A 23 5.84 -6.86 28.37
C ALA A 23 6.54 -8.02 27.66
N VAL A 24 6.91 -9.07 28.41
CA VAL A 24 7.23 -10.37 27.84
C VAL A 24 6.07 -10.68 26.88
N GLN A 25 6.30 -10.53 25.56
CA GLN A 25 5.28 -10.87 24.59
C GLN A 25 5.01 -12.36 24.76
N MET A 26 3.80 -12.68 25.26
CA MET A 26 3.40 -14.06 25.51
C MET A 26 3.32 -14.78 24.17
N GLU A 27 3.75 -16.02 24.15
CA GLU A 27 3.52 -16.89 23.00
C GLU A 27 2.02 -16.99 22.73
N GLN A 28 1.61 -16.76 21.50
CA GLN A 28 0.22 -16.85 21.01
C GLN A 28 0.10 -18.04 20.07
N ARG A 29 -1.08 -18.68 20.06
CA ARG A 29 -1.34 -19.82 19.18
C ARG A 29 -2.77 -19.79 18.68
N TRP A 30 -2.97 -19.80 17.38
CA TRP A 30 -4.26 -19.93 16.70
C TRP A 30 -4.40 -21.34 16.20
N THR A 31 -5.43 -22.04 16.65
CA THR A 31 -5.65 -23.49 16.46
C THR A 31 -6.99 -23.72 15.80
N ASN A 32 -7.23 -24.98 15.33
CA ASN A 32 -8.49 -25.35 14.68
C ASN A 32 -8.86 -24.37 13.57
N ALA A 33 -7.90 -24.12 12.66
CA ALA A 33 -8.03 -23.17 11.56
C ALA A 33 -7.79 -23.84 10.22
N ARG A 34 -8.41 -23.34 9.17
CA ARG A 34 -7.97 -23.58 7.81
C ARG A 34 -6.97 -22.49 7.43
N LEU A 35 -5.75 -22.85 7.06
CA LEU A 35 -4.72 -21.86 6.69
C LEU A 35 -4.67 -21.72 5.17
N ALA A 36 -4.52 -20.48 4.71
CA ALA A 36 -4.04 -20.16 3.38
C ALA A 36 -2.70 -19.44 3.57
N THR A 37 -1.61 -20.19 3.55
CA THR A 37 -0.28 -19.71 3.95
C THR A 37 0.35 -18.77 2.94
N MET A 38 -0.09 -18.79 1.70
CA MET A 38 0.50 -18.11 0.54
C MET A 38 1.95 -18.51 0.24
N ALA A 39 2.44 -19.55 0.91
CA ALA A 39 3.77 -20.12 0.66
C ALA A 39 3.77 -20.93 -0.65
N GLY A 40 4.89 -20.88 -1.40
CA GLY A 40 5.00 -21.50 -2.71
C GLY A 40 4.23 -20.74 -3.80
N ASP A 41 3.73 -21.45 -4.82
CA ASP A 41 3.12 -20.87 -6.01
C ASP A 41 1.58 -20.83 -5.98
N ASP A 42 0.95 -21.41 -4.95
CA ASP A 42 -0.48 -21.49 -4.75
C ASP A 42 -0.89 -20.81 -3.42
N LEU A 43 -2.10 -21.04 -2.94
CA LEU A 43 -2.58 -20.55 -1.64
C LEU A 43 -1.91 -21.25 -0.45
N GLY A 44 -1.31 -22.42 -0.61
CA GLY A 44 -0.71 -23.21 0.47
C GLY A 44 -1.74 -23.62 1.53
N LEU A 45 -2.85 -24.25 1.10
CA LEU A 45 -3.98 -24.60 1.98
C LEU A 45 -3.63 -25.74 2.94
N ILE A 46 -4.02 -25.56 4.22
CA ILE A 46 -3.89 -26.56 5.29
C ILE A 46 -5.21 -26.60 6.06
N ASP A 47 -5.93 -27.73 6.04
CA ASP A 47 -7.29 -27.82 6.57
C ASP A 47 -7.38 -27.85 8.11
N ASP A 48 -6.47 -28.51 8.81
CA ASP A 48 -6.37 -28.49 10.27
C ASP A 48 -5.02 -27.87 10.65
N GLY A 49 -5.00 -26.57 10.62
CA GLY A 49 -3.80 -25.78 10.76
C GLY A 49 -3.66 -25.08 12.10
N VAL A 50 -2.40 -24.76 12.41
CA VAL A 50 -1.99 -23.96 13.57
C VAL A 50 -1.01 -22.90 13.12
N VAL A 51 -1.20 -21.67 13.60
CA VAL A 51 -0.17 -20.64 13.59
C VAL A 51 0.26 -20.41 15.04
N ALA A 52 1.56 -20.39 15.29
CA ALA A 52 2.11 -20.00 16.58
C ALA A 52 3.10 -18.86 16.41
N ALA A 53 3.05 -17.89 17.33
CA ALA A 53 3.89 -16.70 17.30
C ALA A 53 4.56 -16.47 18.66
N LYS A 54 5.78 -15.93 18.60
CA LYS A 54 6.55 -15.46 19.74
C LYS A 54 7.23 -14.14 19.37
N ASP A 55 7.19 -13.20 20.29
CA ASP A 55 7.82 -11.88 20.10
C ASP A 55 7.42 -11.20 18.76
N GLY A 56 6.11 -11.31 18.40
CA GLY A 56 5.56 -10.73 17.18
C GLY A 56 5.90 -11.46 15.89
N ARG A 57 6.64 -12.59 15.95
CA ARG A 57 7.03 -13.38 14.77
C ARG A 57 6.42 -14.77 14.77
N ILE A 58 6.10 -15.27 13.60
CA ILE A 58 5.65 -16.65 13.40
C ILE A 58 6.81 -17.60 13.73
N VAL A 59 6.56 -18.55 14.62
CA VAL A 59 7.52 -19.63 14.94
C VAL A 59 7.06 -20.96 14.34
N TYR A 60 5.76 -21.06 14.01
CA TYR A 60 5.19 -22.22 13.34
C TYR A 60 3.95 -21.81 12.54
N ALA A 61 3.80 -22.32 11.34
CA ALA A 61 2.56 -22.32 10.56
C ALA A 61 2.50 -23.60 9.77
N GLY A 62 1.53 -24.47 10.10
CA GLY A 62 1.47 -25.80 9.51
C GLY A 62 0.35 -26.67 10.08
N PRO A 63 0.32 -27.99 9.74
CA PRO A 63 -0.67 -28.92 10.26
C PRO A 63 -0.64 -29.03 11.78
N ALA A 64 -1.80 -29.23 12.40
CA ALA A 64 -1.91 -29.33 13.87
C ALA A 64 -1.09 -30.49 14.45
N GLU A 65 -0.97 -31.61 13.72
CA GLU A 65 -0.17 -32.79 14.13
C GLU A 65 1.31 -32.45 14.35
N GLY A 66 1.88 -31.53 13.56
CA GLY A 66 3.29 -31.11 13.65
C GLY A 66 3.52 -29.92 14.60
N ALA A 67 2.48 -29.36 15.18
CA ALA A 67 2.58 -28.16 15.97
C ALA A 67 3.33 -28.42 17.30
N PRO A 68 4.33 -27.58 17.65
CA PRO A 68 5.08 -27.75 18.91
C PRO A 68 4.13 -27.62 20.11
N ALA A 69 4.32 -28.47 21.13
CA ALA A 69 3.65 -28.32 22.41
C ALA A 69 4.24 -27.09 23.12
N THR A 70 3.42 -26.09 23.39
CA THR A 70 3.83 -24.86 24.06
C THR A 70 2.86 -24.50 25.20
N GLY A 71 3.32 -23.71 26.17
CA GLY A 71 2.47 -23.07 27.18
C GLY A 71 1.74 -21.81 26.66
N ALA A 72 1.74 -21.60 25.35
CA ALA A 72 1.17 -20.43 24.70
C ALA A 72 -0.33 -20.27 24.96
N ARG A 73 -0.80 -19.04 24.99
CA ARG A 73 -2.24 -18.74 24.97
C ARG A 73 -2.86 -19.24 23.66
N ALA A 74 -3.80 -20.16 23.77
CA ALA A 74 -4.47 -20.72 22.60
C ALA A 74 -5.77 -19.96 22.27
N HIS A 75 -5.95 -19.67 20.98
CA HIS A 75 -7.17 -19.10 20.40
C HIS A 75 -7.77 -20.14 19.46
N ASP A 76 -8.96 -20.64 19.77
CA ASP A 76 -9.71 -21.55 18.90
C ASP A 76 -10.36 -20.76 17.78
N CYS A 77 -9.94 -21.02 16.54
CA CYS A 77 -10.49 -20.37 15.37
C CYS A 77 -11.77 -21.00 14.84
N ALA A 78 -12.23 -22.11 15.44
CA ALA A 78 -13.49 -22.78 15.10
C ALA A 78 -13.64 -23.12 13.59
N GLY A 79 -12.57 -23.55 12.95
CA GLY A 79 -12.52 -23.91 11.52
C GLY A 79 -12.42 -22.72 10.55
N ARG A 80 -12.26 -21.50 11.05
CA ARG A 80 -12.14 -20.29 10.22
C ARG A 80 -10.89 -20.28 9.35
N LEU A 81 -11.00 -19.59 8.23
CA LEU A 81 -9.85 -19.34 7.36
C LEU A 81 -8.90 -18.31 8.00
N ILE A 82 -7.61 -18.59 7.98
CA ILE A 82 -6.55 -17.63 8.30
C ILE A 82 -5.70 -17.37 7.05
N THR A 83 -5.50 -16.11 6.71
CA THR A 83 -4.55 -15.64 5.70
C THR A 83 -3.46 -14.78 6.35
N PRO A 84 -2.35 -14.49 5.68
CA PRO A 84 -1.55 -13.32 6.03
C PRO A 84 -2.44 -12.08 6.10
N GLY A 85 -2.09 -11.11 6.93
CA GLY A 85 -2.72 -9.81 6.93
C GLY A 85 -2.64 -9.16 5.55
N LEU A 86 -3.71 -8.50 5.11
CA LEU A 86 -3.78 -7.90 3.80
C LEU A 86 -2.83 -6.68 3.69
N ILE A 87 -2.33 -6.44 2.49
CA ILE A 87 -1.38 -5.39 2.17
C ILE A 87 -1.95 -4.53 1.04
N ASP A 88 -2.16 -3.24 1.30
CA ASP A 88 -2.50 -2.27 0.26
C ASP A 88 -1.22 -1.57 -0.20
N CYS A 89 -0.67 -1.98 -1.33
CA CYS A 89 0.65 -1.58 -1.79
C CYS A 89 0.67 -0.34 -2.69
N HIS A 90 -0.47 0.35 -2.83
CA HIS A 90 -0.58 1.60 -3.61
C HIS A 90 -1.75 2.44 -3.13
N THR A 91 -1.47 3.51 -2.37
CA THR A 91 -2.49 4.50 -1.96
C THR A 91 -1.95 5.92 -1.96
N HIS A 92 -2.86 6.89 -2.13
CA HIS A 92 -2.66 8.31 -1.91
C HIS A 92 -3.51 8.78 -0.73
N LEU A 93 -3.50 8.02 0.37
CA LEU A 93 -4.41 8.17 1.51
C LEU A 93 -4.32 9.56 2.17
N ILE A 94 -3.14 10.20 2.14
CA ILE A 94 -2.92 11.54 2.67
C ILE A 94 -3.25 12.59 1.61
N HIS A 95 -4.37 13.27 1.79
CA HIS A 95 -4.78 14.41 0.96
C HIS A 95 -5.77 15.31 1.70
N GLY A 96 -5.78 16.60 1.34
CA GLY A 96 -6.81 17.54 1.76
C GLY A 96 -8.01 17.54 0.81
N GLY A 97 -9.19 17.85 1.34
CA GLY A 97 -10.42 17.97 0.58
C GLY A 97 -10.95 16.66 -0.02
N ASN A 98 -11.91 16.79 -0.93
CA ASN A 98 -12.42 15.72 -1.76
C ASN A 98 -12.86 16.27 -3.13
N ARG A 99 -13.18 15.40 -4.08
CA ARG A 99 -13.55 15.79 -5.46
C ARG A 99 -14.99 15.37 -5.84
N ALA A 100 -15.87 15.21 -4.85
CA ALA A 100 -17.25 14.80 -5.06
C ALA A 100 -18.04 15.79 -5.96
N ASN A 101 -17.82 17.11 -5.78
CA ASN A 101 -18.45 18.11 -6.63
C ASN A 101 -17.98 18.02 -8.10
N GLU A 102 -16.69 17.75 -8.32
CA GLU A 102 -16.17 17.55 -9.69
C GLU A 102 -16.79 16.30 -10.33
N TRP A 103 -16.98 15.25 -9.54
CA TRP A 103 -17.67 14.05 -9.98
C TRP A 103 -19.12 14.35 -10.38
N ALA A 104 -19.87 15.12 -9.57
CA ALA A 104 -21.22 15.56 -9.90
C ALA A 104 -21.27 16.36 -11.21
N MET A 105 -20.39 17.36 -11.37
CA MET A 105 -20.28 18.13 -12.62
C MET A 105 -20.01 17.24 -13.84
N ARG A 106 -19.15 16.23 -13.68
CA ARG A 106 -18.85 15.26 -14.76
C ARG A 106 -20.06 14.41 -15.15
N LEU A 107 -20.88 14.01 -14.17
CA LEU A 107 -22.14 13.31 -14.42
C LEU A 107 -23.19 14.18 -15.11
N GLU A 108 -23.16 15.48 -14.88
CA GLU A 108 -24.02 16.49 -15.55
C GLU A 108 -23.50 16.87 -16.94
N GLY A 109 -22.39 16.30 -17.38
CA GLY A 109 -21.82 16.48 -18.71
C GLY A 109 -20.75 17.56 -18.83
N ALA A 110 -20.28 18.14 -17.72
CA ALA A 110 -19.18 19.09 -17.76
C ALA A 110 -17.91 18.46 -18.34
N SER A 111 -17.28 19.21 -19.25
CA SER A 111 -16.00 18.83 -19.84
C SER A 111 -14.85 18.96 -18.83
N TYR A 112 -13.75 18.26 -19.12
CA TYR A 112 -12.52 18.39 -18.33
C TYR A 112 -12.04 19.85 -18.24
N GLU A 113 -12.18 20.63 -19.34
CA GLU A 113 -11.80 22.04 -19.36
C GLU A 113 -12.69 22.91 -18.45
N GLU A 114 -14.00 22.67 -18.41
CA GLU A 114 -14.92 23.38 -17.54
C GLU A 114 -14.61 23.11 -16.08
N ILE A 115 -14.35 21.86 -15.71
CA ILE A 115 -13.93 21.46 -14.38
C ILE A 115 -12.59 22.12 -14.01
N ALA A 116 -11.61 22.09 -14.92
CA ALA A 116 -10.31 22.71 -14.68
C ALA A 116 -10.41 24.25 -14.53
N ARG A 117 -11.26 24.93 -15.34
CA ARG A 117 -11.55 26.38 -15.20
C ARG A 117 -12.23 26.72 -13.88
N ALA A 118 -13.08 25.82 -13.36
CA ALA A 118 -13.70 25.95 -12.04
C ALA A 118 -12.70 25.71 -10.90
N GLY A 119 -11.42 25.46 -11.21
CA GLY A 119 -10.36 25.23 -10.22
C GLY A 119 -10.26 23.79 -9.74
N GLY A 120 -10.90 22.84 -10.43
CA GLY A 120 -10.88 21.41 -10.16
C GLY A 120 -9.60 20.70 -10.63
N GLY A 121 -9.63 19.37 -10.60
CA GLY A 121 -8.51 18.51 -10.94
C GLY A 121 -7.51 18.36 -9.80
N ILE A 122 -6.33 17.83 -10.11
CA ILE A 122 -5.25 17.62 -9.12
C ILE A 122 -4.85 18.92 -8.41
N VAL A 123 -5.03 20.07 -9.07
CA VAL A 123 -4.74 21.40 -8.49
C VAL A 123 -5.65 21.72 -7.32
N SER A 124 -6.92 21.28 -7.33
CA SER A 124 -7.82 21.49 -6.19
C SER A 124 -7.37 20.69 -4.98
N THR A 125 -6.97 19.44 -5.18
CA THR A 125 -6.41 18.59 -4.11
C THR A 125 -5.09 19.17 -3.58
N MET A 126 -4.19 19.60 -4.47
CA MET A 126 -2.93 20.25 -4.10
C MET A 126 -3.18 21.47 -3.20
N ARG A 127 -4.07 22.38 -3.59
CA ARG A 127 -4.39 23.59 -2.79
C ARG A 127 -4.94 23.22 -1.41
N ALA A 128 -5.86 22.26 -1.34
CA ALA A 128 -6.43 21.81 -0.08
C ALA A 128 -5.36 21.13 0.81
N THR A 129 -4.46 20.35 0.23
CA THR A 129 -3.38 19.68 0.95
C THR A 129 -2.33 20.66 1.47
N ARG A 130 -1.96 21.65 0.65
CA ARG A 130 -1.03 22.73 1.07
C ARG A 130 -1.62 23.58 2.20
N ALA A 131 -2.94 23.88 2.14
CA ALA A 131 -3.62 24.69 3.14
C ALA A 131 -3.82 23.96 4.48
N ALA A 132 -3.89 22.64 4.48
CA ALA A 132 -4.08 21.84 5.68
C ALA A 132 -2.77 21.71 6.47
N SER A 133 -2.86 21.77 7.79
CA SER A 133 -1.77 21.42 8.70
C SER A 133 -1.52 19.89 8.67
N GLU A 134 -0.36 19.45 9.15
CA GLU A 134 -0.03 18.04 9.29
C GLU A 134 -1.08 17.29 10.14
N ALA A 135 -1.50 17.89 11.26
CA ALA A 135 -2.52 17.30 12.13
C ALA A 135 -3.89 17.16 11.44
N GLU A 136 -4.31 18.13 10.64
CA GLU A 136 -5.56 18.06 9.86
C GLU A 136 -5.48 16.98 8.78
N LEU A 137 -4.33 16.81 8.12
CA LEU A 137 -4.10 15.74 7.15
C LEU A 137 -4.21 14.37 7.82
N VAL A 138 -3.59 14.17 8.99
CA VAL A 138 -3.71 12.94 9.80
C VAL A 138 -5.17 12.68 10.16
N GLN A 139 -5.86 13.66 10.76
CA GLN A 139 -7.25 13.49 11.19
C GLN A 139 -8.19 13.17 10.02
N SER A 140 -7.98 13.78 8.86
CA SER A 140 -8.79 13.52 7.67
C SER A 140 -8.53 12.12 7.06
N ALA A 141 -7.33 11.58 7.22
CA ALA A 141 -6.95 10.26 6.70
C ALA A 141 -7.41 9.10 7.60
N LEU A 142 -7.53 9.31 8.92
CA LEU A 142 -7.89 8.25 9.87
C LEU A 142 -9.18 7.49 9.49
N PRO A 143 -10.31 8.11 9.09
CA PRO A 143 -11.49 7.36 8.68
C PRO A 143 -11.27 6.47 7.46
N ARG A 144 -10.43 6.89 6.50
CA ARG A 144 -10.07 6.09 5.33
C ARG A 144 -9.20 4.89 5.72
N LEU A 145 -8.23 5.13 6.61
CA LEU A 145 -7.38 4.09 7.17
C LEU A 145 -8.19 3.09 7.99
N ASP A 146 -9.10 3.57 8.83
CA ASP A 146 -9.96 2.71 9.67
C ASP A 146 -10.82 1.75 8.82
N ALA A 147 -11.33 2.22 7.67
CA ALA A 147 -12.07 1.37 6.74
C ALA A 147 -11.20 0.25 6.15
N LEU A 148 -9.97 0.53 5.76
CA LEU A 148 -9.02 -0.48 5.26
C LEU A 148 -8.60 -1.46 6.37
N ILE A 149 -8.33 -0.97 7.57
CA ILE A 149 -8.03 -1.80 8.76
C ILE A 149 -9.20 -2.75 9.07
N ALA A 150 -10.43 -2.26 8.98
CA ALA A 150 -11.63 -3.07 9.21
C ALA A 150 -11.79 -4.20 8.18
N GLU A 151 -11.10 -4.16 7.04
CA GLU A 151 -11.03 -5.22 6.04
C GLU A 151 -9.78 -6.11 6.15
N GLY A 152 -9.03 -6.02 7.26
CA GLY A 152 -7.87 -6.91 7.51
C GLY A 152 -6.54 -6.40 7.00
N VAL A 153 -6.44 -5.13 6.55
CA VAL A 153 -5.17 -4.53 6.13
C VAL A 153 -4.24 -4.34 7.34
N THR A 154 -3.03 -4.88 7.26
CA THR A 154 -1.99 -4.78 8.30
C THR A 154 -0.80 -3.95 7.87
N THR A 155 -0.63 -3.76 6.56
CA THR A 155 0.43 -2.94 5.95
C THR A 155 -0.16 -2.11 4.82
N ILE A 156 0.22 -0.84 4.76
CA ILE A 156 -0.25 0.10 3.73
C ILE A 156 0.91 0.95 3.22
N GLU A 157 0.99 1.10 1.90
CA GLU A 157 1.80 2.15 1.28
C GLU A 157 1.01 3.46 1.23
N ILE A 158 1.66 4.56 1.56
CA ILE A 158 1.06 5.90 1.45
C ILE A 158 2.01 6.82 0.70
N LYS A 159 1.59 7.23 -0.50
CA LYS A 159 2.33 8.16 -1.34
C LYS A 159 2.04 9.60 -0.93
N SER A 160 3.05 10.47 -1.00
CA SER A 160 2.87 11.93 -1.06
C SER A 160 2.34 12.33 -2.46
N GLY A 161 2.68 13.49 -3.00
CA GLY A 161 2.38 13.84 -4.39
C GLY A 161 1.23 14.84 -4.59
N TYR A 162 0.68 15.38 -3.50
CA TYR A 162 -0.25 16.51 -3.55
C TYR A 162 0.31 17.78 -2.89
N GLY A 163 1.53 17.73 -2.41
CA GLY A 163 2.24 18.90 -1.94
C GLY A 163 2.86 19.70 -3.08
N LEU A 164 3.58 19.03 -3.96
CA LEU A 164 4.28 19.54 -5.13
C LEU A 164 5.20 20.74 -4.82
N SER A 165 5.70 20.80 -3.58
CA SER A 165 6.74 21.67 -3.06
C SER A 165 7.52 20.94 -1.98
N THR A 166 8.76 21.34 -1.70
CA THR A 166 9.63 20.61 -0.75
C THR A 166 8.97 20.47 0.63
N ASP A 167 8.49 21.59 1.19
CA ASP A 167 7.91 21.60 2.54
C ASP A 167 6.59 20.82 2.61
N ASP A 168 5.74 20.93 1.58
CA ASP A 168 4.44 20.27 1.59
C ASP A 168 4.55 18.78 1.34
N GLU A 169 5.48 18.32 0.50
CA GLU A 169 5.75 16.88 0.31
C GLU A 169 6.31 16.26 1.60
N VAL A 170 7.25 16.93 2.27
CA VAL A 170 7.77 16.51 3.58
C VAL A 170 6.66 16.46 4.64
N LYS A 171 5.75 17.46 4.66
CA LYS A 171 4.57 17.49 5.53
C LYS A 171 3.68 16.27 5.29
N MET A 172 3.43 15.90 4.03
CA MET A 172 2.62 14.72 3.69
C MET A 172 3.28 13.42 4.15
N LEU A 173 4.59 13.26 3.96
CA LEU A 173 5.32 12.08 4.43
C LEU A 173 5.31 11.96 5.96
N ARG A 174 5.43 13.07 6.68
CA ARG A 174 5.28 13.08 8.15
C ARG A 174 3.87 12.69 8.58
N ALA A 175 2.85 13.25 7.93
CA ALA A 175 1.46 12.88 8.20
C ALA A 175 1.19 11.40 7.93
N ALA A 176 1.77 10.82 6.87
CA ALA A 176 1.66 9.40 6.58
C ALA A 176 2.28 8.55 7.71
N ARG A 177 3.49 8.86 8.13
CA ARG A 177 4.17 8.16 9.23
C ARG A 177 3.41 8.25 10.56
N ALA A 178 2.87 9.43 10.86
CA ALA A 178 2.13 9.67 12.10
C ALA A 178 0.86 8.79 12.24
N LEU A 179 0.30 8.27 11.15
CA LEU A 179 -0.84 7.34 11.21
C LEU A 179 -0.52 6.07 11.99
N ALA A 180 0.73 5.59 11.96
CA ALA A 180 1.16 4.43 12.74
C ALA A 180 1.18 4.70 14.27
N ASP A 181 1.27 5.96 14.70
CA ASP A 181 1.14 6.33 16.12
C ASP A 181 -0.31 6.27 16.60
N HIS A 182 -1.27 6.35 15.66
CA HIS A 182 -2.71 6.33 15.96
C HIS A 182 -3.35 4.95 15.78
N ARG A 183 -2.78 4.09 14.96
CA ARG A 183 -3.33 2.75 14.64
C ARG A 183 -2.22 1.71 14.57
N ALA A 184 -2.52 0.51 15.03
CA ALA A 184 -1.61 -0.64 14.90
C ALA A 184 -1.57 -1.09 13.43
N ILE A 185 -0.75 -0.43 12.61
CA ILE A 185 -0.55 -0.70 11.19
C ILE A 185 0.89 -0.39 10.81
N ARG A 186 1.43 -1.12 9.83
CA ARG A 186 2.70 -0.76 9.19
C ARG A 186 2.40 0.22 8.06
N VAL A 187 3.05 1.37 8.07
CA VAL A 187 2.99 2.38 7.01
C VAL A 187 4.32 2.44 6.27
N GLU A 188 4.28 2.29 4.96
CA GLU A 188 5.42 2.46 4.05
C GLU A 188 5.23 3.76 3.26
N PRO A 189 5.89 4.86 3.65
CA PRO A 189 5.74 6.13 2.94
C PRO A 189 6.53 6.11 1.64
N THR A 190 5.91 6.55 0.55
CA THR A 190 6.54 6.73 -0.76
C THR A 190 6.52 8.19 -1.16
N PHE A 191 7.68 8.74 -1.50
CA PHE A 191 7.77 10.10 -2.03
C PHE A 191 7.33 10.13 -3.50
N LEU A 192 6.39 11.02 -3.84
CA LEU A 192 5.85 11.17 -5.20
C LEU A 192 5.85 12.66 -5.63
N GLY A 193 6.95 13.39 -5.46
CA GLY A 193 7.04 14.79 -5.91
C GLY A 193 6.86 14.95 -7.43
N ALA A 194 7.25 13.96 -8.22
CA ALA A 194 7.03 13.93 -9.67
C ALA A 194 5.65 13.36 -10.04
N HIS A 195 4.56 13.84 -9.41
CA HIS A 195 3.19 13.41 -9.68
C HIS A 195 2.50 14.28 -10.73
N ALA A 196 2.62 15.59 -10.61
CA ALA A 196 2.06 16.54 -11.55
C ALA A 196 2.90 17.82 -11.59
N LEU A 197 2.75 18.59 -12.66
CA LEU A 197 3.40 19.88 -12.76
C LEU A 197 2.56 20.96 -12.02
N PRO A 198 3.07 21.55 -10.93
CA PRO A 198 2.33 22.58 -10.21
C PRO A 198 2.22 23.88 -11.02
N PRO A 199 1.17 24.69 -10.80
CA PRO A 199 0.89 25.88 -11.59
C PRO A 199 2.05 26.89 -11.70
N GLU A 200 2.86 27.03 -10.65
CA GLU A 200 4.03 27.89 -10.58
C GLU A 200 5.17 27.48 -11.53
N TYR A 201 5.16 26.21 -11.96
CA TYR A 201 6.11 25.67 -12.94
C TYR A 201 5.49 25.43 -14.33
N LYS A 202 4.30 25.98 -14.60
CA LYS A 202 3.63 25.81 -15.90
C LYS A 202 4.58 26.13 -17.06
N GLY A 203 4.79 25.15 -17.97
CA GLY A 203 5.69 25.26 -19.10
C GLY A 203 7.19 25.16 -18.77
N LYS A 204 7.54 24.78 -17.52
CA LYS A 204 8.93 24.64 -17.03
C LYS A 204 9.15 23.27 -16.38
N SER A 205 8.73 22.21 -17.05
CA SER A 205 8.75 20.84 -16.50
C SER A 205 10.15 20.40 -16.07
N ASP A 206 11.20 20.70 -16.87
CA ASP A 206 12.57 20.34 -16.52
C ASP A 206 13.06 21.09 -15.26
N ALA A 207 12.74 22.37 -15.12
CA ALA A 207 13.09 23.13 -13.90
C ALA A 207 12.36 22.60 -12.65
N TYR A 208 11.14 22.05 -12.82
CA TYR A 208 10.46 21.38 -11.73
C TYR A 208 11.14 20.04 -11.36
N ILE A 209 11.58 19.27 -12.35
CA ILE A 209 12.35 18.06 -12.10
C ILE A 209 13.71 18.37 -11.46
N ASP A 210 14.36 19.51 -11.81
CA ASP A 210 15.56 19.98 -11.08
C ASP A 210 15.24 20.18 -9.60
N LEU A 211 14.12 20.84 -9.25
CA LEU A 211 13.68 20.99 -7.85
C LEU A 211 13.41 19.63 -7.17
N VAL A 212 12.75 18.70 -7.86
CA VAL A 212 12.49 17.35 -7.34
C VAL A 212 13.79 16.62 -7.02
N VAL A 213 14.76 16.67 -7.94
CA VAL A 213 16.03 15.94 -7.83
C VAL A 213 16.95 16.59 -6.80
N ASP A 214 17.12 17.94 -6.85
CA ASP A 214 18.15 18.64 -6.10
C ASP A 214 17.72 19.02 -4.68
N GLU A 215 16.39 19.15 -4.44
CA GLU A 215 15.89 19.61 -3.14
C GLU A 215 14.88 18.65 -2.50
N MET A 216 13.86 18.20 -3.25
CA MET A 216 12.77 17.41 -2.64
C MET A 216 13.22 16.00 -2.24
N ILE A 217 13.92 15.27 -3.12
CA ILE A 217 14.40 13.91 -2.80
C ILE A 217 15.35 13.92 -1.60
N PRO A 218 16.37 14.79 -1.52
CA PRO A 218 17.21 14.89 -0.32
C PRO A 218 16.42 15.15 0.96
N ALA A 219 15.40 16.04 0.92
CA ALA A 219 14.55 16.34 2.07
C ALA A 219 13.62 15.17 2.45
N ALA A 220 13.12 14.43 1.47
CA ALA A 220 12.21 13.29 1.65
C ALA A 220 12.93 12.00 2.07
N ALA A 221 14.19 11.81 1.69
CA ALA A 221 14.93 10.57 1.89
C ALA A 221 14.93 10.02 3.34
N PRO A 222 15.00 10.83 4.40
CA PRO A 222 14.91 10.32 5.77
C PRO A 222 13.51 9.82 6.17
N LEU A 223 12.49 10.11 5.36
CA LEU A 223 11.08 9.87 5.67
C LEU A 223 10.44 8.82 4.77
N ALA A 224 10.98 8.59 3.58
CA ALA A 224 10.41 7.73 2.56
C ALA A 224 11.12 6.37 2.49
N SER A 225 10.38 5.32 2.19
CA SER A 225 10.90 3.97 1.87
C SER A 225 11.22 3.83 0.38
N ALA A 226 10.53 4.58 -0.48
CA ALA A 226 10.68 4.56 -1.92
C ALA A 226 10.38 5.94 -2.54
N VAL A 227 10.77 6.09 -3.80
CA VAL A 227 10.42 7.22 -4.68
C VAL A 227 9.58 6.71 -5.83
N ASP A 228 8.55 7.46 -6.17
CA ASP A 228 7.66 7.17 -7.30
C ASP A 228 7.59 8.38 -8.25
N ALA A 229 7.18 8.15 -9.49
CA ALA A 229 6.95 9.20 -10.47
C ALA A 229 5.75 8.83 -11.36
N PHE A 230 5.14 9.81 -12.01
CA PHE A 230 4.05 9.61 -12.97
C PHE A 230 4.57 9.79 -14.40
N CYS A 231 4.86 8.66 -15.07
CA CYS A 231 5.37 8.60 -16.43
C CYS A 231 4.22 8.55 -17.43
N GLU A 232 3.73 9.71 -17.84
CA GLU A 232 2.60 9.84 -18.77
C GLU A 232 2.68 11.10 -19.60
N GLY A 233 1.96 11.14 -20.74
CA GLY A 233 1.90 12.31 -21.61
C GLY A 233 1.40 13.58 -20.93
N ILE A 234 0.59 13.45 -19.87
CA ILE A 234 0.11 14.55 -19.03
C ILE A 234 0.96 14.76 -17.76
N GLY A 235 1.88 13.84 -17.48
CA GLY A 235 2.82 13.86 -16.37
C GLY A 235 4.24 14.20 -16.83
N PHE A 236 5.16 13.27 -16.59
CA PHE A 236 6.57 13.42 -16.91
C PHE A 236 7.04 12.41 -17.96
N SER A 237 8.00 12.82 -18.77
CA SER A 237 8.59 11.95 -19.80
C SER A 237 9.47 10.85 -19.17
N PRO A 238 9.72 9.74 -19.88
CA PRO A 238 10.65 8.70 -19.43
C PRO A 238 12.04 9.25 -19.08
N THR A 239 12.54 10.24 -19.82
CA THR A 239 13.84 10.89 -19.53
C THR A 239 13.82 11.65 -18.21
N GLN A 240 12.74 12.34 -17.89
CA GLN A 240 12.56 13.04 -16.63
C GLN A 240 12.44 12.05 -15.46
N CYS A 241 11.66 10.98 -15.62
CA CYS A 241 11.54 9.91 -14.63
C CYS A 241 12.88 9.21 -14.37
N ALA A 242 13.70 8.99 -15.41
CA ALA A 242 15.04 8.43 -15.24
C ALA A 242 15.95 9.32 -14.38
N ARG A 243 15.83 10.65 -14.46
CA ARG A 243 16.56 11.60 -13.60
C ARG A 243 16.11 11.47 -12.14
N VAL A 244 14.80 11.36 -11.92
CA VAL A 244 14.22 11.14 -10.58
C VAL A 244 14.73 9.83 -9.98
N PHE A 245 14.78 8.76 -10.76
CA PHE A 245 15.27 7.45 -10.31
C PHE A 245 16.75 7.48 -9.97
N ALA A 246 17.59 8.10 -10.82
CA ALA A 246 19.01 8.23 -10.54
C ALA A 246 19.27 9.00 -9.22
N ALA A 247 18.47 10.04 -8.94
CA ALA A 247 18.56 10.77 -7.68
C ALA A 247 18.09 9.90 -6.48
N ALA A 248 17.01 9.15 -6.63
CA ALA A 248 16.54 8.22 -5.60
C ALA A 248 17.60 7.17 -5.25
N GLU A 249 18.20 6.55 -6.27
CA GLU A 249 19.28 5.56 -6.12
C GLU A 249 20.51 6.16 -5.41
N ALA A 250 20.89 7.40 -5.73
CA ALA A 250 21.99 8.11 -5.07
C ALA A 250 21.74 8.34 -3.57
N HIS A 251 20.47 8.37 -3.15
CA HIS A 251 20.06 8.46 -1.75
C HIS A 251 19.70 7.10 -1.12
N GLY A 252 19.95 5.99 -1.82
CA GLY A 252 19.69 4.63 -1.33
C GLY A 252 18.21 4.25 -1.29
N LEU A 253 17.34 5.02 -1.96
CA LEU A 253 15.90 4.76 -2.02
C LEU A 253 15.57 3.80 -3.17
N LYS A 254 14.59 2.93 -2.95
CA LYS A 254 13.98 2.12 -4.00
C LYS A 254 13.06 2.99 -4.87
N VAL A 255 12.76 2.50 -6.08
CA VAL A 255 11.88 3.22 -7.02
C VAL A 255 10.64 2.42 -7.37
N LYS A 256 9.58 3.13 -7.70
CA LYS A 256 8.29 2.66 -8.22
C LYS A 256 7.86 3.57 -9.35
N LEU A 257 6.85 3.22 -10.14
CA LEU A 257 6.38 4.05 -11.23
C LEU A 257 4.89 3.88 -11.52
N HIS A 258 4.14 4.98 -11.57
CA HIS A 258 2.88 5.02 -12.32
C HIS A 258 3.21 5.05 -13.81
N ALA A 259 2.78 4.04 -14.56
CA ALA A 259 3.17 3.87 -15.96
C ALA A 259 2.06 3.24 -16.80
N GLU A 260 2.03 3.61 -18.07
CA GLU A 260 1.14 3.01 -19.06
C GLU A 260 -0.35 3.01 -18.68
N GLN A 261 -0.78 3.99 -17.88
CA GLN A 261 -2.18 4.17 -17.53
C GLN A 261 -3.00 4.70 -18.70
N LEU A 262 -2.49 5.73 -19.39
CA LEU A 262 -3.21 6.45 -20.44
C LEU A 262 -2.54 6.32 -21.81
N SER A 263 -1.24 5.99 -21.85
CA SER A 263 -0.42 5.91 -23.06
C SER A 263 0.74 4.93 -22.90
N ALA A 264 1.24 4.41 -24.02
CA ALA A 264 2.42 3.53 -24.05
C ALA A 264 3.69 4.38 -24.20
N LEU A 265 4.30 4.76 -23.08
CA LEU A 265 5.58 5.48 -23.05
C LEU A 265 6.77 4.58 -22.69
N HIS A 266 6.53 3.29 -22.46
CA HIS A 266 7.52 2.31 -22.00
C HIS A 266 8.18 2.68 -20.66
N GLY A 267 7.41 3.34 -19.78
CA GLY A 267 7.82 3.69 -18.44
C GLY A 267 8.07 2.46 -17.58
N SER A 268 7.25 1.41 -17.71
CA SER A 268 7.42 0.16 -16.98
C SER A 268 8.71 -0.58 -17.39
N ALA A 269 9.11 -0.56 -18.65
CA ALA A 269 10.42 -1.06 -19.07
C ALA A 269 11.57 -0.17 -18.53
N LEU A 270 11.36 1.15 -18.41
CA LEU A 270 12.31 2.04 -17.72
C LEU A 270 12.43 1.67 -16.26
N ALA A 271 11.31 1.51 -15.55
CA ALA A 271 11.27 1.10 -14.15
C ALA A 271 12.03 -0.23 -13.93
N ALA A 272 11.80 -1.21 -14.80
CA ALA A 272 12.50 -2.49 -14.78
C ALA A 272 14.02 -2.33 -14.87
N ARG A 273 14.53 -1.47 -15.78
CA ARG A 273 15.98 -1.19 -15.90
C ARG A 273 16.60 -0.57 -14.65
N HIS A 274 15.81 0.14 -13.84
CA HIS A 274 16.21 0.72 -12.56
C HIS A 274 15.94 -0.19 -11.37
N GLY A 275 15.58 -1.47 -11.61
CA GLY A 275 15.28 -2.42 -10.54
C GLY A 275 14.12 -1.98 -9.65
N ALA A 276 13.11 -1.35 -10.22
CA ALA A 276 11.97 -0.85 -9.50
C ALA A 276 11.21 -1.98 -8.78
N LEU A 277 10.68 -1.68 -7.60
CA LEU A 277 9.85 -2.60 -6.84
C LEU A 277 8.56 -2.92 -7.60
N SER A 278 7.93 -1.92 -8.20
CA SER A 278 6.72 -2.10 -9.00
C SER A 278 6.62 -1.08 -10.13
N ALA A 279 5.78 -1.42 -11.13
CA ALA A 279 5.16 -0.48 -12.05
C ALA A 279 3.64 -0.68 -11.96
N ASP A 280 2.91 0.42 -11.89
CA ASP A 280 1.55 0.46 -11.41
C ASP A 280 0.61 0.99 -12.53
N HIS A 281 -0.64 0.53 -12.61
CA HIS A 281 -1.67 0.70 -13.67
C HIS A 281 -1.52 -0.28 -14.84
N LEU A 282 -0.71 0.03 -15.87
CA LEU A 282 -0.27 -0.87 -16.93
C LEU A 282 -1.31 -1.21 -18.01
N GLU A 283 -2.42 -0.46 -18.13
CA GLU A 283 -3.46 -0.69 -19.15
C GLU A 283 -2.88 -0.64 -20.57
N HIS A 284 -1.86 0.21 -20.80
CA HIS A 284 -1.21 0.39 -22.10
C HIS A 284 0.16 -0.30 -22.22
N ALA A 285 0.56 -1.12 -21.23
CA ALA A 285 1.82 -1.86 -21.32
C ALA A 285 1.85 -2.84 -22.50
N THR A 286 2.99 -2.96 -23.14
CA THR A 286 3.23 -3.90 -24.25
C THR A 286 3.77 -5.23 -23.72
N ASP A 287 3.81 -6.25 -24.58
CA ASP A 287 4.41 -7.55 -24.24
C ASP A 287 5.90 -7.43 -23.87
N ASP A 288 6.63 -6.55 -24.55
CA ASP A 288 8.04 -6.28 -24.27
C ASP A 288 8.24 -5.58 -22.93
N ASP A 289 7.34 -4.67 -22.53
CA ASP A 289 7.36 -4.02 -21.23
C ASP A 289 7.14 -5.06 -20.10
N VAL A 290 6.15 -5.92 -20.27
CA VAL A 290 5.84 -6.99 -19.32
C VAL A 290 7.01 -7.97 -19.17
N ARG A 291 7.64 -8.36 -20.29
CA ARG A 291 8.83 -9.21 -20.26
C ARG A 291 9.99 -8.55 -19.52
N ALA A 292 10.26 -7.27 -19.76
CA ALA A 292 11.31 -6.54 -19.05
C ALA A 292 11.05 -6.49 -17.53
N MET A 293 9.78 -6.30 -17.12
CA MET A 293 9.39 -6.36 -15.71
C MET A 293 9.64 -7.75 -15.10
N ALA A 294 9.27 -8.82 -15.80
CA ALA A 294 9.49 -10.19 -15.36
C ALA A 294 10.98 -10.49 -15.14
N GLU A 295 11.83 -10.14 -16.12
CA GLU A 295 13.27 -10.33 -16.07
C GLU A 295 13.93 -9.56 -14.90
N ALA A 296 13.43 -8.38 -14.58
CA ALA A 296 13.92 -7.56 -13.48
C ALA A 296 13.32 -7.94 -12.11
N GLY A 297 12.25 -8.74 -12.08
CA GLY A 297 11.50 -9.04 -10.86
C GLY A 297 10.59 -7.90 -10.39
N THR A 298 10.36 -6.87 -11.21
CA THR A 298 9.44 -5.77 -10.96
C THR A 298 8.00 -6.26 -10.92
N VAL A 299 7.25 -5.91 -9.90
CA VAL A 299 5.86 -6.35 -9.70
C VAL A 299 4.91 -5.47 -10.53
N ALA A 300 3.93 -6.08 -11.19
CA ALA A 300 2.82 -5.39 -11.84
C ALA A 300 1.72 -5.11 -10.81
N VAL A 301 1.48 -3.86 -10.44
CA VAL A 301 0.39 -3.49 -9.53
C VAL A 301 -0.80 -3.00 -10.35
N LEU A 302 -1.88 -3.77 -10.34
CA LEU A 302 -3.10 -3.46 -11.05
C LEU A 302 -4.10 -2.75 -10.14
N LEU A 303 -4.80 -1.74 -10.67
CA LEU A 303 -5.61 -0.80 -9.92
C LEU A 303 -7.07 -0.78 -10.44
N PRO A 304 -7.84 -1.86 -10.16
CA PRO A 304 -9.17 -2.02 -10.74
C PRO A 304 -10.17 -0.95 -10.32
N GLY A 305 -9.95 -0.29 -9.16
CA GLY A 305 -10.76 0.84 -8.70
C GLY A 305 -10.63 2.06 -9.62
N ALA A 306 -9.41 2.41 -10.01
CA ALA A 306 -9.14 3.50 -10.94
C ALA A 306 -9.70 3.18 -12.33
N TYR A 307 -9.42 1.99 -12.84
CA TYR A 307 -9.97 1.49 -14.11
C TYR A 307 -11.49 1.66 -14.18
N TYR A 308 -12.20 1.20 -13.18
CA TYR A 308 -13.66 1.31 -13.09
C TYR A 308 -14.14 2.78 -13.02
N PHE A 309 -13.55 3.54 -12.12
CA PHE A 309 -14.02 4.92 -11.85
C PHE A 309 -13.76 5.86 -13.02
N MET A 310 -12.66 5.66 -13.74
CA MET A 310 -12.33 6.40 -14.96
C MET A 310 -13.07 5.89 -16.19
N ARG A 311 -13.77 4.75 -16.09
CA ARG A 311 -14.44 4.08 -17.23
C ARG A 311 -13.46 3.69 -18.33
N GLU A 312 -12.29 3.22 -17.93
CA GLU A 312 -11.30 2.72 -18.87
C GLU A 312 -11.84 1.53 -19.66
N THR A 313 -11.34 1.36 -20.88
CA THR A 313 -11.78 0.30 -21.78
C THR A 313 -10.67 -0.64 -22.19
N LYS A 314 -9.40 -0.21 -22.05
CA LYS A 314 -8.24 -1.04 -22.35
C LYS A 314 -7.79 -1.77 -21.10
N LEU A 315 -7.81 -3.10 -21.17
CA LEU A 315 -7.41 -3.95 -20.05
C LEU A 315 -5.88 -4.04 -19.93
N PRO A 316 -5.33 -4.14 -18.72
CA PRO A 316 -3.93 -4.48 -18.54
C PRO A 316 -3.64 -5.87 -19.14
N PRO A 317 -2.43 -6.12 -19.67
CA PRO A 317 -2.08 -7.33 -20.42
C PRO A 317 -1.82 -8.54 -19.50
N VAL A 318 -2.83 -8.98 -18.74
CA VAL A 318 -2.73 -10.07 -17.75
C VAL A 318 -2.22 -11.37 -18.38
N ASP A 319 -2.64 -11.69 -19.61
CA ASP A 319 -2.16 -12.89 -20.29
C ASP A 319 -0.67 -12.83 -20.63
N ALA A 320 -0.14 -11.65 -20.94
CA ALA A 320 1.31 -11.45 -21.10
C ALA A 320 2.03 -11.61 -19.75
N MET A 321 1.48 -11.05 -18.67
CA MET A 321 2.02 -11.21 -17.31
C MET A 321 2.12 -12.68 -16.92
N ARG A 322 1.08 -13.48 -17.21
CA ARG A 322 1.08 -14.94 -16.98
C ARG A 322 2.16 -15.64 -17.81
N ARG A 323 2.25 -15.34 -19.11
CA ARG A 323 3.23 -15.97 -20.00
C ARG A 323 4.67 -15.71 -19.58
N HIS A 324 4.96 -14.50 -19.12
CA HIS A 324 6.31 -14.10 -18.70
C HIS A 324 6.60 -14.36 -17.21
N GLY A 325 5.59 -14.76 -16.43
CA GLY A 325 5.75 -14.99 -14.99
C GLY A 325 5.90 -13.70 -14.18
N THR A 326 5.41 -12.57 -14.67
CA THR A 326 5.39 -11.31 -13.94
C THR A 326 4.44 -11.42 -12.75
N ARG A 327 4.92 -11.10 -11.54
CA ARG A 327 4.08 -11.09 -10.35
C ARG A 327 3.04 -9.99 -10.44
N ILE A 328 1.77 -10.33 -10.15
CA ILE A 328 0.64 -9.39 -10.17
C ILE A 328 0.22 -9.08 -8.74
N ALA A 329 0.20 -7.81 -8.37
CA ALA A 329 -0.42 -7.32 -7.15
C ALA A 329 -1.70 -6.53 -7.46
N LEU A 330 -2.56 -6.39 -6.45
CA LEU A 330 -3.76 -5.56 -6.47
C LEU A 330 -3.68 -4.53 -5.35
N ALA A 331 -4.16 -3.32 -5.61
CA ALA A 331 -4.22 -2.26 -4.62
C ALA A 331 -5.42 -1.35 -4.86
N THR A 332 -5.77 -0.51 -3.87
CA THR A 332 -6.94 0.37 -3.96
C THR A 332 -6.71 1.59 -4.83
N ASP A 333 -5.46 2.06 -4.94
CA ASP A 333 -5.18 3.40 -5.46
C ASP A 333 -6.03 4.46 -4.77
N ASN A 334 -6.27 4.31 -3.45
CA ASN A 334 -7.15 5.25 -2.73
C ASN A 334 -6.70 6.69 -2.94
N ASN A 335 -7.47 7.44 -3.71
CA ASN A 335 -7.22 8.84 -3.99
C ASN A 335 -8.55 9.58 -4.28
N PRO A 336 -8.62 10.91 -4.12
CA PRO A 336 -9.86 11.65 -4.27
C PRO A 336 -10.29 11.82 -5.73
N GLY A 337 -9.42 11.56 -6.71
CA GLY A 337 -9.64 11.90 -8.14
C GLY A 337 -10.13 10.78 -9.01
N THR A 338 -9.49 9.64 -8.90
CA THR A 338 -9.64 8.52 -9.83
C THR A 338 -10.00 7.21 -9.15
N SER A 339 -9.84 7.11 -7.82
CA SER A 339 -10.16 5.89 -7.06
C SER A 339 -10.58 6.21 -5.61
N PRO A 340 -11.74 6.84 -5.40
CA PRO A 340 -12.20 7.21 -4.06
C PRO A 340 -12.79 6.00 -3.31
N THR A 341 -12.02 4.91 -3.22
CA THR A 341 -12.41 3.66 -2.56
C THR A 341 -11.52 3.39 -1.34
N THR A 342 -12.10 2.74 -0.33
CA THR A 342 -11.42 2.31 0.89
C THR A 342 -11.65 0.82 1.14
N SER A 343 -11.85 0.03 0.08
CA SER A 343 -12.11 -1.41 0.19
C SER A 343 -11.11 -2.20 -0.64
N LEU A 344 -10.20 -2.90 0.04
CA LEU A 344 -9.26 -3.83 -0.61
C LEU A 344 -9.96 -5.15 -0.98
N LEU A 345 -10.97 -5.57 -0.22
CA LEU A 345 -11.80 -6.73 -0.56
C LEU A 345 -12.56 -6.52 -1.87
N LEU A 346 -13.04 -5.30 -2.13
CA LEU A 346 -13.65 -4.98 -3.41
C LEU A 346 -12.64 -5.09 -4.57
N MET A 347 -11.37 -4.74 -4.34
CA MET A 347 -10.33 -4.86 -5.36
C MET A 347 -10.07 -6.32 -5.76
N LEU A 348 -10.20 -7.27 -4.82
CA LEU A 348 -10.15 -8.71 -5.14
C LEU A 348 -11.23 -9.09 -6.15
N ASN A 349 -12.49 -8.71 -5.87
CA ASN A 349 -13.62 -9.00 -6.75
C ASN A 349 -13.46 -8.31 -8.12
N MET A 350 -13.09 -7.03 -8.13
CA MET A 350 -12.91 -6.28 -9.37
C MET A 350 -11.72 -6.80 -10.19
N GLY A 351 -10.62 -7.20 -9.55
CA GLY A 351 -9.48 -7.84 -10.23
C GLY A 351 -9.90 -9.15 -10.91
N ALA A 352 -10.68 -9.97 -10.24
CA ALA A 352 -11.23 -11.20 -10.82
C ALA A 352 -12.24 -10.91 -11.93
N THR A 353 -13.19 -10.01 -11.70
CA THR A 353 -14.32 -9.77 -12.62
C THR A 353 -13.92 -8.95 -13.84
N LEU A 354 -13.11 -7.88 -13.66
CA LEU A 354 -12.71 -6.98 -14.74
C LEU A 354 -11.46 -7.45 -15.47
N PHE A 355 -10.45 -7.96 -14.75
CA PHE A 355 -9.16 -8.33 -15.31
C PHE A 355 -9.00 -9.85 -15.52
N GLY A 356 -9.97 -10.65 -15.08
CA GLY A 356 -9.96 -12.11 -15.25
C GLY A 356 -8.91 -12.81 -14.39
N LEU A 357 -8.56 -12.25 -13.22
CA LEU A 357 -7.66 -12.90 -12.28
C LEU A 357 -8.36 -14.11 -11.63
N THR A 358 -7.59 -15.16 -11.40
CA THR A 358 -8.04 -16.32 -10.60
C THR A 358 -8.10 -15.94 -9.11
N VAL A 359 -8.80 -16.77 -8.31
CA VAL A 359 -8.81 -16.60 -6.84
C VAL A 359 -7.39 -16.59 -6.25
N VAL A 360 -6.53 -17.47 -6.76
CA VAL A 360 -5.13 -17.57 -6.34
C VAL A 360 -4.39 -16.26 -6.65
N GLU A 361 -4.47 -15.77 -7.88
CA GLU A 361 -3.81 -14.54 -8.31
C GLU A 361 -4.31 -13.32 -7.51
N ALA A 362 -5.63 -13.22 -7.27
CA ALA A 362 -6.22 -12.12 -6.53
C ALA A 362 -5.74 -12.10 -5.07
N LEU A 363 -5.81 -13.23 -4.34
CA LEU A 363 -5.39 -13.31 -2.95
C LEU A 363 -3.87 -13.14 -2.78
N ARG A 364 -3.08 -13.73 -3.66
CA ARG A 364 -1.64 -13.49 -3.69
C ARG A 364 -1.32 -12.03 -4.03
N GLY A 365 -2.19 -11.39 -4.82
CA GLY A 365 -2.06 -9.99 -5.23
C GLY A 365 -2.16 -8.99 -4.07
N VAL A 366 -2.85 -9.32 -2.99
CA VAL A 366 -2.98 -8.46 -1.79
C VAL A 366 -2.20 -9.00 -0.59
N THR A 367 -1.33 -9.99 -0.80
CA THR A 367 -0.50 -10.61 0.23
C THR A 367 0.96 -10.71 -0.24
N VAL A 368 1.42 -11.86 -0.70
CA VAL A 368 2.83 -12.11 -1.05
C VAL A 368 3.33 -11.21 -2.19
N ASN A 369 2.53 -10.96 -3.23
CA ASN A 369 2.95 -10.10 -4.34
C ASN A 369 2.92 -8.61 -3.94
N ALA A 370 1.94 -8.19 -3.13
CA ALA A 370 1.91 -6.84 -2.56
C ALA A 370 3.09 -6.60 -1.62
N ALA A 371 3.48 -7.59 -0.81
CA ALA A 371 4.70 -7.52 0.00
C ALA A 371 5.95 -7.33 -0.87
N ALA A 372 6.04 -8.07 -1.98
CA ALA A 372 7.15 -7.92 -2.93
C ALA A 372 7.17 -6.53 -3.59
N ALA A 373 5.99 -5.96 -3.93
CA ALA A 373 5.84 -4.61 -4.48
C ALA A 373 6.28 -3.49 -3.50
N LEU A 374 6.44 -3.83 -2.22
CA LEU A 374 6.98 -2.94 -1.18
C LEU A 374 8.42 -3.29 -0.77
N GLY A 375 9.01 -4.35 -1.35
CA GLY A 375 10.33 -4.85 -0.95
C GLY A 375 10.35 -5.53 0.42
N LEU A 376 9.19 -5.99 0.91
CA LEU A 376 9.00 -6.59 2.23
C LEU A 376 8.74 -8.10 2.19
N GLY A 377 8.97 -8.76 1.03
CA GLY A 377 8.65 -10.18 0.84
C GLY A 377 9.34 -11.12 1.82
N ASP A 378 10.50 -10.75 2.36
CA ASP A 378 11.21 -11.53 3.37
C ASP A 378 10.61 -11.40 4.78
N GLU A 379 9.78 -10.36 5.02
CA GLU A 379 9.25 -10.07 6.35
C GLU A 379 7.76 -10.38 6.51
N ILE A 380 6.96 -10.19 5.46
CA ILE A 380 5.50 -10.31 5.50
C ILE A 380 4.94 -10.96 4.24
N GLY A 381 3.62 -11.14 4.17
CA GLY A 381 2.89 -11.58 2.97
C GLY A 381 2.67 -13.08 2.87
N THR A 382 3.33 -13.90 3.71
CA THR A 382 3.10 -15.34 3.83
C THR A 382 3.08 -15.77 5.29
N LEU A 383 2.44 -16.90 5.62
CA LEU A 383 2.51 -17.52 6.94
C LEU A 383 3.69 -18.50 6.97
N GLU A 384 4.87 -17.97 7.25
CA GLU A 384 6.10 -18.78 7.34
C GLU A 384 6.89 -18.43 8.59
N PRO A 385 7.58 -19.41 9.22
CA PRO A 385 8.44 -19.14 10.36
C PRO A 385 9.48 -18.05 10.08
N GLY A 386 9.67 -17.15 11.05
CA GLY A 386 10.58 -15.99 10.97
C GLY A 386 9.90 -14.71 10.51
N LYS A 387 8.78 -14.76 9.80
CA LYS A 387 8.03 -13.58 9.36
C LYS A 387 7.21 -12.95 10.49
N VAL A 388 6.85 -11.69 10.31
CA VAL A 388 5.98 -10.97 11.24
C VAL A 388 4.62 -11.65 11.29
N CYS A 389 4.07 -11.80 12.49
CA CYS A 389 2.78 -12.44 12.71
C CYS A 389 1.64 -11.45 12.48
N ASP A 390 1.40 -11.14 11.22
CA ASP A 390 0.26 -10.35 10.73
C ASP A 390 -0.75 -11.31 10.11
N LEU A 391 -1.94 -11.44 10.73
CA LEU A 391 -2.98 -12.39 10.31
C LEU A 391 -4.31 -11.68 10.08
N ALA A 392 -5.07 -12.21 9.12
CA ALA A 392 -6.50 -11.94 9.00
C ALA A 392 -7.27 -13.26 9.16
N ILE A 393 -8.17 -13.31 10.14
CA ILE A 393 -9.03 -14.43 10.46
C ILE A 393 -10.42 -14.11 9.93
N TRP A 394 -11.01 -15.04 9.15
CA TRP A 394 -12.22 -14.78 8.38
C TRP A 394 -13.36 -15.70 8.79
N ASP A 395 -14.57 -15.16 8.88
CA ASP A 395 -15.82 -15.95 9.07
C ASP A 395 -16.26 -16.67 7.79
N VAL A 396 -15.30 -17.24 7.07
CA VAL A 396 -15.46 -18.12 5.92
C VAL A 396 -14.47 -19.28 6.02
N THR A 397 -14.72 -20.34 5.25
CA THR A 397 -13.80 -21.48 5.16
C THR A 397 -13.18 -21.62 3.76
N ASP A 398 -13.88 -21.18 2.71
CA ASP A 398 -13.37 -21.21 1.34
C ASP A 398 -12.75 -19.86 0.97
N PRO A 399 -11.44 -19.80 0.61
CA PRO A 399 -10.79 -18.58 0.16
C PRO A 399 -11.50 -17.88 -1.01
N ALA A 400 -12.21 -18.63 -1.86
CA ALA A 400 -12.96 -18.07 -2.98
C ALA A 400 -14.06 -17.10 -2.51
N GLU A 401 -14.60 -17.27 -1.30
CA GLU A 401 -15.63 -16.37 -0.75
C GLU A 401 -15.12 -14.94 -0.53
N LEU A 402 -13.83 -14.76 -0.28
CA LEU A 402 -13.21 -13.44 -0.14
C LEU A 402 -13.17 -12.68 -1.47
N VAL A 403 -13.07 -13.39 -2.58
CA VAL A 403 -13.02 -12.83 -3.94
C VAL A 403 -14.42 -12.71 -4.54
N TYR A 404 -15.31 -13.66 -4.25
CA TYR A 404 -16.62 -13.77 -4.86
C TYR A 404 -17.60 -12.68 -4.40
N ARG A 405 -17.58 -12.32 -3.10
CA ARG A 405 -18.63 -11.49 -2.51
C ARG A 405 -18.34 -10.00 -2.65
N ILE A 406 -19.29 -9.26 -3.22
CA ILE A 406 -19.25 -7.79 -3.32
C ILE A 406 -19.83 -7.19 -2.03
N SER A 407 -19.15 -6.18 -1.49
CA SER A 407 -19.61 -5.42 -0.30
C SER A 407 -19.87 -6.28 0.94
N PHE A 408 -19.18 -7.41 1.05
CA PHE A 408 -19.24 -8.28 2.19
C PHE A 408 -17.88 -8.33 2.89
N ASN A 409 -17.86 -7.95 4.15
CA ASN A 409 -16.66 -8.03 4.98
C ASN A 409 -16.80 -9.16 6.01
N PRO A 410 -16.18 -10.31 5.77
CA PRO A 410 -16.21 -11.45 6.67
C PRO A 410 -15.07 -11.43 7.70
N LEU A 411 -14.40 -10.30 7.94
CA LEU A 411 -13.30 -10.25 8.89
C LEU A 411 -13.81 -10.55 10.30
N HIS A 412 -13.32 -11.65 10.88
CA HIS A 412 -13.57 -12.00 12.26
C HIS A 412 -12.59 -11.28 13.20
N GLN A 413 -11.31 -11.33 12.86
CA GLN A 413 -10.27 -10.69 13.66
C GLN A 413 -9.05 -10.37 12.80
N ARG A 414 -8.44 -9.23 13.04
CA ARG A 414 -7.13 -8.84 12.53
C ARG A 414 -6.10 -8.93 13.63
N ILE A 415 -4.98 -9.57 13.36
CA ILE A 415 -3.82 -9.68 14.23
C ILE A 415 -2.69 -8.85 13.62
N LYS A 416 -2.10 -7.98 14.40
CA LYS A 416 -0.93 -7.20 14.03
C LYS A 416 0.20 -7.46 15.01
N ASP A 417 1.38 -7.85 14.49
CA ASP A 417 2.56 -8.19 15.30
C ASP A 417 2.26 -9.25 16.38
N GLY A 418 1.37 -10.20 16.07
CA GLY A 418 1.00 -11.30 16.98
C GLY A 418 0.02 -10.91 18.11
N GLN A 419 -0.66 -9.74 18.01
CA GLN A 419 -1.59 -9.21 19.03
C GLN A 419 -2.97 -8.92 18.48
#